data_d4472dcf6d6dbc7e1226dc9715d43114
#
_entry.id   d4472dcf6d6dbc7e1226dc9715d43114
#
_cell.length_a   1.000
_cell.length_b   1.000
_cell.length_c   1.000
_cell.angle_alpha   90.00
_cell.angle_beta   90.00
_cell.angle_gamma   90.00
#
_symmetry.space_group_name_H-M   'P 1'
#
loop_
_entity.id
_entity.type
_entity.pdbx_description
1 polymer ?
#
loop_
_entity_poly.entity_id
_entity_poly.type
_entity_poly.pdbx_seq_one_letter_code
_entity_poly.pdbx_strand_id
1 'polypeptide(L)'
;SPIVTHKDSNPMAKSIYIRFEWAMKRLLRDKANHEVLEGFITSLIGRKFTIVKFLESESNAQDSDDKFNHVDILAENEDKELVILEIRNEHEYTYFHRMRYGASKVITDNINLGDDDGRVRKVYSIHIVYFEFGQGEDYVYHGYTTFKGLHEPHDTLRLSISETERFLGVKVKHRADTPSAGELFPEYYVLRVNDFDQTARTPLDEWISFFKTGDINPDYKAPGMERARQCLRVDSLTKEEYASYFHHMDNLVYARSALESAFERGM
;
A
#
# COMPACT_ATOMS: atom_id res chain seq x y z
N SER A 1 33.41 -5.29 40.85
CA SER A 1 32.31 -4.58 40.15
C SER A 1 32.02 -5.34 38.86
N PRO A 2 30.82 -5.87 38.68
CA PRO A 2 30.51 -6.55 37.43
C PRO A 2 30.12 -5.46 36.39
N ILE A 3 30.77 -5.58 35.24
CA ILE A 3 30.42 -4.78 34.05
C ILE A 3 29.04 -5.24 33.58
N VAL A 4 28.05 -4.38 33.76
CA VAL A 4 26.73 -4.58 33.20
C VAL A 4 26.85 -4.26 31.71
N THR A 5 26.94 -5.30 30.90
CA THR A 5 26.75 -5.15 29.46
C THR A 5 25.28 -4.88 29.20
N HIS A 6 24.93 -3.64 28.93
CA HIS A 6 23.67 -3.30 28.30
C HIS A 6 23.63 -3.99 26.92
N LYS A 7 22.99 -5.13 26.87
CA LYS A 7 22.49 -5.66 25.60
C LYS A 7 21.38 -4.74 25.16
N ASP A 8 21.69 -3.83 24.26
CA ASP A 8 20.70 -3.07 23.52
C ASP A 8 19.78 -4.05 22.79
N SER A 9 18.65 -4.33 23.40
CA SER A 9 17.62 -5.15 22.82
C SER A 9 16.83 -4.28 21.83
N ASN A 10 17.35 -4.17 20.60
CA ASN A 10 16.60 -3.62 19.50
C ASN A 10 15.40 -4.56 19.23
N PRO A 11 14.15 -4.14 19.52
CA PRO A 11 12.98 -5.01 19.32
C PRO A 11 12.81 -5.43 17.87
N MET A 12 13.35 -4.68 16.91
CA MET A 12 13.33 -5.01 15.49
C MET A 12 14.29 -6.15 15.12
N ALA A 13 15.39 -6.36 15.89
CA ALA A 13 16.39 -7.38 15.59
C ALA A 13 15.98 -8.79 16.04
N LYS A 14 14.86 -8.95 16.75
CA LYS A 14 14.42 -10.21 17.35
C LYS A 14 13.27 -10.89 16.62
N SER A 15 12.63 -10.22 15.63
CA SER A 15 11.54 -10.86 14.89
C SER A 15 12.07 -11.98 13.99
N ILE A 16 11.35 -13.10 13.99
CA ILE A 16 11.60 -14.22 13.08
C ILE A 16 11.07 -13.95 11.67
N TYR A 17 10.27 -12.90 11.51
CA TYR A 17 9.66 -12.52 10.24
C TYR A 17 10.40 -11.37 9.56
N ILE A 18 10.46 -11.45 8.23
CA ILE A 18 11.02 -10.41 7.37
C ILE A 18 10.09 -9.21 7.36
N ARG A 19 10.63 -8.01 7.49
CA ARG A 19 9.86 -6.78 7.37
C ARG A 19 9.19 -6.70 6.00
N PHE A 20 7.92 -6.28 6.00
CA PHE A 20 7.10 -6.25 4.79
C PHE A 20 7.68 -5.33 3.71
N GLU A 21 8.22 -4.17 4.09
CA GLU A 21 8.82 -3.23 3.14
C GLU A 21 10.01 -3.82 2.38
N TRP A 22 10.83 -4.63 3.03
CA TRP A 22 11.93 -5.32 2.35
C TRP A 22 11.43 -6.47 1.49
N ALA A 23 10.51 -7.27 2.02
CA ALA A 23 9.91 -8.40 1.32
C ALA A 23 9.18 -7.96 0.05
N MET A 24 8.46 -6.85 0.13
CA MET A 24 7.70 -6.31 -0.99
C MET A 24 8.58 -6.05 -2.21
N LYS A 25 9.77 -5.50 -2.01
CA LYS A 25 10.71 -5.18 -3.08
C LYS A 25 11.46 -6.39 -3.62
N ARG A 26 11.65 -7.43 -2.82
CA ARG A 26 12.55 -8.55 -3.10
C ARG A 26 11.86 -9.90 -3.30
N LEU A 27 10.80 -10.18 -2.58
CA LEU A 27 10.18 -11.50 -2.51
C LEU A 27 8.76 -11.55 -3.06
N LEU A 28 7.96 -10.50 -2.87
CA LEU A 28 6.52 -10.56 -3.09
C LEU A 28 6.11 -10.42 -4.55
N ARG A 29 7.04 -10.10 -5.44
CA ARG A 29 6.81 -10.13 -6.89
C ARG A 29 6.87 -11.54 -7.46
N ASP A 30 7.44 -12.49 -6.73
CA ASP A 30 7.41 -13.89 -7.11
C ASP A 30 5.97 -14.41 -7.03
N LYS A 31 5.52 -15.07 -8.08
CA LYS A 31 4.17 -15.62 -8.20
C LYS A 31 3.80 -16.52 -7.03
N ALA A 32 4.76 -17.27 -6.49
CA ALA A 32 4.55 -18.13 -5.33
C ALA A 32 4.15 -17.34 -4.07
N ASN A 33 4.45 -16.04 -4.01
CA ASN A 33 4.23 -15.18 -2.85
C ASN A 33 3.14 -14.13 -3.09
N HIS A 34 2.46 -14.12 -4.23
CA HIS A 34 1.39 -13.16 -4.55
C HIS A 34 0.27 -13.14 -3.52
N GLU A 35 -0.02 -14.30 -2.91
CA GLU A 35 -1.07 -14.44 -1.90
C GLU A 35 -0.87 -13.52 -0.70
N VAL A 36 0.36 -13.15 -0.36
CA VAL A 36 0.65 -12.21 0.72
C VAL A 36 0.12 -10.82 0.39
N LEU A 37 0.47 -10.28 -0.79
CA LEU A 37 -0.02 -8.99 -1.25
C LEU A 37 -1.53 -9.00 -1.49
N GLU A 38 -2.03 -10.05 -2.13
CA GLU A 38 -3.46 -10.23 -2.38
C GLU A 38 -4.26 -10.20 -1.08
N GLY A 39 -3.77 -10.87 -0.06
CA GLY A 39 -4.41 -10.91 1.26
C GLY A 39 -4.44 -9.54 1.94
N PHE A 40 -3.36 -8.80 1.88
CA PHE A 40 -3.32 -7.43 2.40
C PHE A 40 -4.30 -6.51 1.65
N ILE A 41 -4.22 -6.49 0.32
CA ILE A 41 -5.08 -5.64 -0.51
C ILE A 41 -6.57 -6.02 -0.31
N THR A 42 -6.89 -7.31 -0.26
CA THR A 42 -8.24 -7.80 0.02
C THR A 42 -8.75 -7.31 1.37
N SER A 43 -7.91 -7.37 2.40
CA SER A 43 -8.25 -6.89 3.74
C SER A 43 -8.51 -5.38 3.79
N LEU A 44 -7.76 -4.61 2.99
CA LEU A 44 -7.90 -3.15 2.92
C LEU A 44 -9.13 -2.72 2.13
N ILE A 45 -9.31 -3.25 0.93
CA ILE A 45 -10.38 -2.85 0.01
C ILE A 45 -11.73 -3.48 0.42
N GLY A 46 -11.70 -4.62 1.12
CA GLY A 46 -12.91 -5.31 1.58
C GLY A 46 -13.53 -6.24 0.54
N ARG A 47 -12.83 -6.53 -0.54
CA ARG A 47 -13.24 -7.51 -1.56
C ARG A 47 -12.02 -8.25 -2.10
N LYS A 48 -12.24 -9.45 -2.64
CA LYS A 48 -11.15 -10.27 -3.17
C LYS A 48 -10.40 -9.54 -4.29
N PHE A 49 -9.09 -9.48 -4.15
CA PHE A 49 -8.17 -8.94 -5.14
C PHE A 49 -7.15 -10.02 -5.51
N THR A 50 -7.11 -10.40 -6.79
CA THR A 50 -6.19 -11.42 -7.30
C THR A 50 -5.23 -10.79 -8.29
N ILE A 51 -3.93 -10.88 -8.04
CA ILE A 51 -2.90 -10.30 -8.90
C ILE A 51 -2.72 -11.17 -10.13
N VAL A 52 -2.90 -10.57 -11.30
CA VAL A 52 -2.61 -11.21 -12.59
C VAL A 52 -1.17 -10.97 -12.99
N LYS A 53 -0.70 -9.73 -12.87
CA LYS A 53 0.67 -9.36 -13.21
C LYS A 53 1.11 -8.10 -12.49
N PHE A 54 2.42 -7.93 -12.39
CA PHE A 54 3.04 -6.66 -12.05
C PHE A 54 3.37 -5.90 -13.32
N LEU A 55 3.15 -4.58 -13.28
CA LEU A 55 3.51 -3.69 -14.37
C LEU A 55 4.80 -2.95 -13.99
N GLU A 56 5.73 -2.88 -14.93
CA GLU A 56 6.85 -1.95 -14.81
C GLU A 56 6.41 -0.63 -15.42
N SER A 57 6.53 0.46 -14.65
CA SER A 57 6.31 1.77 -15.25
C SER A 57 7.50 2.06 -16.18
N GLU A 58 7.23 2.40 -17.43
CA GLU A 58 8.28 2.81 -18.40
C GLU A 58 9.05 4.03 -17.88
N SER A 59 8.45 4.83 -17.01
CA SER A 59 9.09 5.94 -16.31
C SER A 59 10.20 5.50 -15.36
N ASN A 60 10.20 4.26 -14.87
CA ASN A 60 11.29 3.73 -14.05
C ASN A 60 12.60 3.52 -14.85
N ALA A 61 12.54 3.49 -16.18
CA ALA A 61 13.67 3.20 -17.03
C ALA A 61 14.31 4.45 -17.69
N GLN A 62 13.61 5.58 -17.77
CA GLN A 62 14.02 6.72 -18.60
C GLN A 62 14.46 7.97 -17.85
N ASP A 63 14.12 8.13 -16.56
CA ASP A 63 14.45 9.35 -15.82
C ASP A 63 14.90 9.03 -14.40
N SER A 64 16.22 8.85 -14.22
CA SER A 64 16.81 8.64 -12.90
C SER A 64 16.74 9.89 -12.00
N ASP A 65 16.38 11.05 -12.55
CA ASP A 65 16.32 12.32 -11.83
C ASP A 65 14.92 12.68 -11.33
N ASP A 66 13.87 12.01 -11.80
CA ASP A 66 12.51 12.28 -11.32
C ASP A 66 12.17 11.38 -10.12
N LYS A 67 12.45 11.89 -8.93
CA LYS A 67 12.18 11.19 -7.66
C LYS A 67 10.70 10.89 -7.40
N PHE A 68 9.77 11.42 -8.21
CA PHE A 68 8.34 11.14 -8.11
C PHE A 68 7.87 10.00 -9.01
N ASN A 69 8.72 9.49 -9.91
CA ASN A 69 8.37 8.49 -10.91
C ASN A 69 8.40 7.04 -10.42
N HIS A 70 8.91 6.79 -9.21
CA HIS A 70 9.07 5.42 -8.71
C HIS A 70 7.96 5.04 -7.76
N VAL A 71 7.04 4.18 -8.22
CA VAL A 71 6.15 3.44 -7.31
C VAL A 71 6.82 2.12 -6.93
N ASP A 72 6.65 1.70 -5.68
CA ASP A 72 7.27 0.47 -5.21
C ASP A 72 6.68 -0.76 -5.90
N ILE A 73 5.35 -0.81 -6.00
CA ILE A 73 4.63 -1.87 -6.73
C ILE A 73 3.50 -1.23 -7.54
N LEU A 74 3.35 -1.70 -8.75
CA LEU A 74 2.18 -1.50 -9.60
C LEU A 74 1.68 -2.87 -10.05
N ALA A 75 0.48 -3.25 -9.64
CA ALA A 75 -0.12 -4.54 -9.92
C ALA A 75 -1.46 -4.40 -10.65
N GLU A 76 -1.80 -5.40 -11.43
CA GLU A 76 -3.07 -5.51 -12.16
C GLU A 76 -3.82 -6.75 -11.73
N ASN A 77 -5.12 -6.62 -11.50
CA ASN A 77 -6.00 -7.75 -11.21
C ASN A 77 -6.74 -8.27 -12.45
N GLU A 78 -7.61 -9.28 -12.26
CA GLU A 78 -8.39 -9.92 -13.31
C GLU A 78 -9.34 -8.95 -14.01
N ASP A 79 -9.84 -7.92 -13.31
CA ASP A 79 -10.73 -6.90 -13.84
C ASP A 79 -9.97 -5.72 -14.47
N LYS A 80 -8.67 -5.87 -14.66
CA LYS A 80 -7.75 -4.82 -15.16
C LYS A 80 -7.69 -3.58 -14.29
N GLU A 81 -8.09 -3.67 -13.04
CA GLU A 81 -7.89 -2.63 -12.06
C GLU A 81 -6.42 -2.57 -11.66
N LEU A 82 -5.93 -1.38 -11.38
CA LEU A 82 -4.54 -1.13 -11.03
C LEU A 82 -4.41 -0.78 -9.55
N VAL A 83 -3.40 -1.35 -8.91
CA VAL A 83 -3.04 -1.01 -7.53
C VAL A 83 -1.62 -0.49 -7.52
N ILE A 84 -1.47 0.72 -7.00
CA ILE A 84 -0.19 1.31 -6.61
C ILE A 84 0.00 1.00 -5.13
N LEU A 85 1.15 0.47 -4.76
CA LEU A 85 1.52 0.28 -3.36
C LEU A 85 2.88 0.93 -3.11
N GLU A 86 2.91 1.83 -2.13
CA GLU A 86 4.12 2.52 -1.69
C GLU A 86 4.29 2.42 -0.18
N ILE A 87 5.53 2.21 0.25
CA ILE A 87 5.92 2.23 1.66
C ILE A 87 7.01 3.28 1.86
N ARG A 88 6.84 4.14 2.86
CA ARG A 88 7.81 5.19 3.20
C ARG A 88 8.07 5.24 4.70
N ASN A 89 9.36 5.21 5.04
CA ASN A 89 9.84 5.31 6.43
C ASN A 89 10.20 6.73 6.84
N GLU A 90 10.62 7.55 5.89
CA GLU A 90 11.11 8.90 6.13
C GLU A 90 10.08 9.94 5.74
N HIS A 91 9.99 11.00 6.55
CA HIS A 91 9.12 12.13 6.30
C HIS A 91 9.49 12.84 4.98
N GLU A 92 8.48 13.10 4.17
CA GLU A 92 8.59 13.82 2.91
C GLU A 92 7.50 14.90 2.85
N TYR A 93 7.89 16.18 2.89
CA TYR A 93 6.95 17.31 2.91
C TYR A 93 6.05 17.37 1.68
N THR A 94 6.53 16.82 0.56
CA THR A 94 5.80 16.84 -0.71
C THR A 94 5.02 15.55 -0.98
N TYR A 95 4.79 14.75 0.04
CA TYR A 95 4.23 13.41 -0.15
C TYR A 95 2.82 13.41 -0.76
N PHE A 96 1.98 14.40 -0.45
CA PHE A 96 0.68 14.54 -1.13
C PHE A 96 0.83 14.81 -2.63
N HIS A 97 1.83 15.58 -3.05
CA HIS A 97 2.14 15.77 -4.46
C HIS A 97 2.58 14.47 -5.11
N ARG A 98 3.40 13.69 -4.42
CA ARG A 98 3.84 12.37 -4.85
C ARG A 98 2.66 11.44 -5.09
N MET A 99 1.71 11.38 -4.16
CA MET A 99 0.50 10.58 -4.29
C MET A 99 -0.31 10.98 -5.53
N ARG A 100 -0.57 12.27 -5.70
CA ARG A 100 -1.30 12.80 -6.84
C ARG A 100 -0.59 12.52 -8.16
N TYR A 101 0.68 12.82 -8.21
CA TYR A 101 1.50 12.59 -9.40
C TYR A 101 1.53 11.11 -9.78
N GLY A 102 1.79 10.22 -8.84
CA GLY A 102 1.86 8.79 -9.07
C GLY A 102 0.57 8.21 -9.65
N ALA A 103 -0.58 8.55 -9.08
CA ALA A 103 -1.87 8.12 -9.60
C ALA A 103 -2.15 8.69 -11.00
N SER A 104 -1.86 9.97 -11.23
CA SER A 104 -2.06 10.62 -12.53
C SER A 104 -1.15 10.01 -13.60
N LYS A 105 0.09 9.73 -13.27
CA LYS A 105 1.06 9.10 -14.17
C LYS A 105 0.62 7.68 -14.56
N VAL A 106 0.19 6.88 -13.62
CA VAL A 106 -0.33 5.53 -13.88
C VAL A 106 -1.55 5.59 -14.80
N ILE A 107 -2.48 6.51 -14.56
CA ILE A 107 -3.65 6.71 -15.43
C ILE A 107 -3.18 7.07 -16.85
N THR A 108 -2.30 8.05 -16.98
CA THR A 108 -1.81 8.52 -18.28
C THR A 108 -1.06 7.44 -19.04
N ASP A 109 -0.17 6.71 -18.39
CA ASP A 109 0.65 5.65 -19.00
C ASP A 109 -0.21 4.43 -19.44
N ASN A 110 -1.36 4.24 -18.83
CA ASN A 110 -2.24 3.09 -19.11
C ASN A 110 -3.50 3.48 -19.92
N ILE A 111 -3.61 4.73 -20.35
CA ILE A 111 -4.56 5.09 -21.39
C ILE A 111 -3.96 4.73 -22.73
N ASN A 112 -4.42 3.63 -23.32
CA ASN A 112 -4.06 3.28 -24.68
C ASN A 112 -4.84 4.18 -25.64
N LEU A 113 -4.14 5.08 -26.32
CA LEU A 113 -4.67 5.90 -27.41
C LEU A 113 -5.04 5.01 -28.59
N GLY A 114 -6.13 4.30 -28.54
CA GLY A 114 -6.54 3.36 -29.58
C GLY A 114 -7.34 2.16 -29.10
N ASP A 115 -7.51 2.01 -27.81
CA ASP A 115 -8.50 1.08 -27.27
C ASP A 115 -9.90 1.66 -27.48
N ASP A 116 -10.56 1.16 -28.49
CA ASP A 116 -11.92 1.60 -28.88
C ASP A 116 -13.00 1.22 -27.87
N ASP A 117 -12.66 0.52 -26.78
CA ASP A 117 -13.67 0.06 -25.84
C ASP A 117 -14.09 1.14 -24.81
N GLY A 118 -13.35 2.23 -24.73
CA GLY A 118 -13.68 3.36 -23.85
C GLY A 118 -13.67 3.05 -22.36
N ARG A 119 -13.17 1.90 -21.95
CA ARG A 119 -13.15 1.48 -20.55
C ARG A 119 -12.18 2.30 -19.74
N VAL A 120 -12.64 2.69 -18.55
CA VAL A 120 -11.79 3.33 -17.55
C VAL A 120 -11.17 2.27 -16.65
N ARG A 121 -9.85 2.33 -16.49
CA ARG A 121 -9.15 1.46 -15.57
C ARG A 121 -9.16 2.08 -14.16
N LYS A 122 -9.77 1.40 -13.21
CA LYS A 122 -9.76 1.81 -11.81
C LYS A 122 -8.35 1.77 -11.26
N VAL A 123 -7.98 2.81 -10.49
CA VAL A 123 -6.69 2.90 -9.81
C VAL A 123 -6.93 3.01 -8.31
N TYR A 124 -6.31 2.11 -7.56
CA TYR A 124 -6.18 2.19 -6.10
C TYR A 124 -4.76 2.57 -5.75
N SER A 125 -4.58 3.66 -5.02
CA SER A 125 -3.28 4.15 -4.59
C SER A 125 -3.14 3.95 -3.09
N ILE A 126 -2.29 3.03 -2.67
CA ILE A 126 -2.13 2.60 -1.28
C ILE A 126 -0.78 3.09 -0.76
N HIS A 127 -0.81 3.82 0.36
CA HIS A 127 0.36 4.42 0.96
C HIS A 127 0.49 3.99 2.41
N ILE A 128 1.57 3.26 2.71
CA ILE A 128 1.92 2.83 4.06
C ILE A 128 3.04 3.76 4.55
N VAL A 129 2.77 4.57 5.56
CA VAL A 129 3.70 5.57 6.05
C VAL A 129 4.05 5.35 7.52
N TYR A 130 5.33 5.47 7.84
CA TYR A 130 5.90 5.33 9.19
C TYR A 130 6.33 6.68 9.76
N PHE A 131 5.81 7.77 9.24
CA PHE A 131 6.05 9.13 9.72
C PHE A 131 4.73 9.83 10.01
N GLU A 132 4.80 10.93 10.75
CA GLU A 132 3.64 11.77 10.96
C GLU A 132 3.20 12.42 9.64
N PHE A 133 1.98 12.15 9.22
CA PHE A 133 1.45 12.53 7.93
C PHE A 133 0.02 13.05 8.03
N GLY A 134 -0.14 14.36 7.78
CA GLY A 134 -1.41 15.03 7.97
C GLY A 134 -1.78 15.18 9.44
N GLN A 135 -2.99 15.61 9.70
CA GLN A 135 -3.58 15.74 11.03
C GLN A 135 -4.89 14.97 11.08
N GLY A 136 -5.07 14.14 12.08
CA GLY A 136 -6.28 13.35 12.25
C GLY A 136 -6.12 12.33 13.38
N GLU A 137 -7.21 11.70 13.75
CA GLU A 137 -7.28 10.78 14.89
C GLU A 137 -7.25 9.31 14.48
N ASP A 138 -7.48 9.02 13.19
CA ASP A 138 -7.50 7.65 12.69
C ASP A 138 -6.13 7.24 12.13
N TYR A 139 -5.90 5.94 12.07
CA TYR A 139 -4.69 5.37 11.47
C TYR A 139 -4.89 4.92 10.01
N VAL A 140 -6.13 4.87 9.51
CA VAL A 140 -6.43 4.59 8.10
C VAL A 140 -7.35 5.68 7.55
N TYR A 141 -6.95 6.26 6.44
CA TYR A 141 -7.76 7.25 5.72
C TYR A 141 -8.05 6.75 4.31
N HIS A 142 -9.29 6.86 3.90
CA HIS A 142 -9.77 6.49 2.57
C HIS A 142 -10.24 7.74 1.82
N GLY A 143 -9.54 8.07 0.74
CA GLY A 143 -9.89 9.18 -0.15
C GLY A 143 -10.55 8.66 -1.41
N TYR A 144 -11.71 9.21 -1.76
CA TYR A 144 -12.45 8.87 -2.96
C TYR A 144 -13.25 10.06 -3.47
N THR A 145 -13.64 10.01 -4.73
CA THR A 145 -14.41 11.07 -5.37
C THR A 145 -15.91 10.80 -5.25
N THR A 146 -16.65 11.83 -4.88
CA THR A 146 -18.11 11.81 -4.86
C THR A 146 -18.62 13.09 -5.55
N PHE A 147 -19.58 12.93 -6.45
CA PHE A 147 -20.26 14.04 -7.08
C PHE A 147 -21.63 14.21 -6.45
N LYS A 148 -21.80 15.28 -5.68
CA LYS A 148 -23.06 15.59 -4.99
C LYS A 148 -23.78 16.75 -5.66
N GLY A 149 -25.11 16.69 -5.68
CA GLY A 149 -25.92 17.79 -6.14
C GLY A 149 -25.63 19.06 -5.33
N LEU A 150 -25.38 20.16 -6.01
CA LEU A 150 -25.11 21.44 -5.35
C LEU A 150 -26.32 21.93 -4.55
N HIS A 151 -27.51 21.73 -5.09
CA HIS A 151 -28.77 22.13 -4.48
C HIS A 151 -29.47 21.00 -3.74
N GLU A 152 -29.08 19.75 -3.99
CA GLU A 152 -29.58 18.54 -3.37
C GLU A 152 -28.42 17.70 -2.84
N PRO A 153 -27.83 18.04 -1.68
CA PRO A 153 -26.61 17.38 -1.18
C PRO A 153 -26.72 15.88 -0.92
N HIS A 154 -27.96 15.37 -0.79
CA HIS A 154 -28.21 13.94 -0.61
C HIS A 154 -28.23 13.16 -1.92
N ASP A 155 -28.34 13.88 -3.05
CA ASP A 155 -28.29 13.28 -4.36
C ASP A 155 -26.85 13.12 -4.84
N THR A 156 -26.47 11.90 -5.15
CA THR A 156 -25.15 11.54 -5.69
C THR A 156 -25.30 11.22 -7.17
N LEU A 157 -24.49 11.86 -8.01
CA LEU A 157 -24.47 11.58 -9.44
C LEU A 157 -24.05 10.15 -9.68
N ARG A 158 -24.83 9.44 -10.45
CA ARG A 158 -24.62 8.04 -10.80
C ARG A 158 -24.44 7.89 -12.30
N LEU A 159 -23.75 6.83 -12.69
CA LEU A 159 -23.65 6.49 -14.11
C LEU A 159 -25.02 6.11 -14.65
N SER A 160 -25.28 6.43 -15.91
CA SER A 160 -26.39 5.86 -16.65
C SER A 160 -26.12 4.38 -16.96
N ILE A 161 -27.12 3.65 -17.41
CA ILE A 161 -26.98 2.26 -17.84
C ILE A 161 -25.96 2.15 -18.98
N SER A 162 -26.05 3.03 -19.97
CA SER A 162 -25.14 3.02 -21.13
C SER A 162 -23.70 3.40 -20.74
N GLU A 163 -23.54 4.37 -19.84
CA GLU A 163 -22.21 4.74 -19.33
C GLU A 163 -21.58 3.63 -18.51
N THR A 164 -22.37 2.94 -17.70
CA THR A 164 -21.89 1.77 -16.92
C THR A 164 -21.37 0.67 -17.84
N GLU A 165 -22.09 0.35 -18.88
CA GLU A 165 -21.66 -0.64 -19.86
C GLU A 165 -20.40 -0.20 -20.61
N ARG A 166 -20.35 1.06 -21.05
CA ARG A 166 -19.23 1.61 -21.82
C ARG A 166 -17.94 1.71 -20.99
N PHE A 167 -18.04 2.31 -19.80
CA PHE A 167 -16.84 2.62 -19.00
C PHE A 167 -16.37 1.47 -18.11
N LEU A 168 -17.29 0.63 -17.63
CA LEU A 168 -16.99 -0.47 -16.72
C LEU A 168 -17.13 -1.84 -17.35
N GLY A 169 -17.74 -1.94 -18.53
CA GLY A 169 -17.99 -3.21 -19.20
C GLY A 169 -19.01 -4.09 -18.49
N VAL A 170 -19.85 -3.52 -17.63
CA VAL A 170 -20.86 -4.21 -16.84
C VAL A 170 -22.25 -3.92 -17.39
N LYS A 171 -23.02 -4.96 -17.66
CA LYS A 171 -24.43 -4.83 -18.07
C LYS A 171 -25.32 -4.70 -16.86
N VAL A 172 -26.07 -3.62 -16.80
CA VAL A 172 -27.03 -3.30 -15.73
C VAL A 172 -28.41 -3.15 -16.36
N LYS A 173 -29.44 -3.76 -15.76
CA LYS A 173 -30.82 -3.70 -16.29
C LYS A 173 -31.62 -2.52 -15.76
N HIS A 174 -31.32 -2.05 -14.54
CA HIS A 174 -32.12 -1.02 -13.87
C HIS A 174 -31.25 0.19 -13.50
N ARG A 175 -31.81 1.38 -13.68
CA ARG A 175 -31.15 2.66 -13.30
C ARG A 175 -30.76 2.68 -11.81
N ALA A 176 -31.53 1.99 -10.97
CA ALA A 176 -31.25 1.94 -9.53
C ALA A 176 -29.97 1.14 -9.18
N ASP A 177 -29.48 0.32 -10.10
CA ASP A 177 -28.35 -0.60 -9.87
C ASP A 177 -27.02 -0.07 -10.45
N THR A 178 -27.03 1.13 -11.07
CA THR A 178 -25.81 1.71 -11.61
C THR A 178 -24.93 2.26 -10.49
N PRO A 179 -23.59 2.21 -10.65
CA PRO A 179 -22.69 2.73 -9.64
C PRO A 179 -22.65 4.26 -9.64
N SER A 180 -22.09 4.82 -8.57
CA SER A 180 -21.76 6.24 -8.49
C SER A 180 -20.75 6.61 -9.57
N ALA A 181 -20.86 7.81 -10.12
CA ALA A 181 -19.88 8.36 -11.09
C ALA A 181 -18.47 8.43 -10.50
N GLY A 182 -18.35 8.60 -9.19
CA GLY A 182 -17.06 8.60 -8.48
C GLY A 182 -16.27 7.30 -8.63
N GLU A 183 -16.94 6.17 -8.92
CA GLU A 183 -16.28 4.88 -9.12
C GLU A 183 -15.30 4.86 -10.30
N LEU A 184 -15.41 5.80 -11.23
CA LEU A 184 -14.46 5.95 -12.34
C LEU A 184 -13.14 6.60 -11.94
N PHE A 185 -13.08 7.20 -10.76
CA PHE A 185 -11.95 8.01 -10.29
C PHE A 185 -11.04 7.21 -9.37
N PRO A 186 -9.77 7.61 -9.24
CA PRO A 186 -8.85 6.94 -8.33
C PRO A 186 -9.32 6.99 -6.87
N GLU A 187 -8.98 5.94 -6.13
CA GLU A 187 -9.14 5.91 -4.68
C GLU A 187 -7.76 5.88 -4.02
N TYR A 188 -7.66 6.54 -2.88
CA TYR A 188 -6.44 6.62 -2.09
C TYR A 188 -6.65 6.00 -0.72
N TYR A 189 -5.67 5.23 -0.25
CA TYR A 189 -5.62 4.75 1.12
C TYR A 189 -4.32 5.19 1.75
N VAL A 190 -4.41 5.80 2.92
CA VAL A 190 -3.26 6.18 3.72
C VAL A 190 -3.30 5.41 5.03
N LEU A 191 -2.27 4.61 5.28
CA LEU A 191 -2.10 3.83 6.50
C LEU A 191 -0.99 4.48 7.33
N ARG A 192 -1.38 5.16 8.40
CA ARG A 192 -0.48 5.82 9.36
C ARG A 192 -0.11 4.81 10.43
N VAL A 193 0.87 3.97 10.13
CA VAL A 193 1.20 2.77 10.92
C VAL A 193 1.53 3.10 12.37
N ASN A 194 2.24 4.23 12.61
CA ASN A 194 2.64 4.62 13.95
C ASN A 194 1.46 5.01 14.85
N ASP A 195 0.32 5.37 14.28
CA ASP A 195 -0.88 5.76 15.05
C ASP A 195 -1.78 4.57 15.42
N PHE A 196 -1.42 3.37 14.97
CA PHE A 196 -2.15 2.15 15.34
C PHE A 196 -1.96 1.83 16.83
N ASP A 197 -3.06 1.56 17.55
CA ASP A 197 -3.10 1.35 19.00
C ASP A 197 -2.67 -0.07 19.45
N GLN A 198 -2.24 -0.91 18.50
CA GLN A 198 -1.77 -2.28 18.69
C GLN A 198 -2.86 -3.31 19.04
N THR A 199 -4.13 -2.93 19.00
CA THR A 199 -5.25 -3.85 19.21
C THR A 199 -5.91 -4.19 17.88
N ALA A 200 -5.63 -5.37 17.34
CA ALA A 200 -6.22 -5.83 16.10
C ALA A 200 -7.66 -6.30 16.30
N ARG A 201 -8.60 -5.64 15.64
CA ARG A 201 -10.05 -5.93 15.68
C ARG A 201 -10.61 -6.41 14.34
N THR A 202 -9.89 -6.17 13.27
CA THR A 202 -10.28 -6.49 11.89
C THR A 202 -9.15 -7.17 11.15
N PRO A 203 -9.41 -7.82 10.00
CA PRO A 203 -8.34 -8.36 9.16
C PRO A 203 -7.29 -7.32 8.75
N LEU A 204 -7.72 -6.09 8.45
CA LEU A 204 -6.79 -5.02 8.13
C LEU A 204 -5.89 -4.67 9.32
N ASP A 205 -6.43 -4.64 10.53
CA ASP A 205 -5.67 -4.35 11.74
C ASP A 205 -4.57 -5.38 11.97
N GLU A 206 -4.79 -6.65 11.64
CA GLU A 206 -3.78 -7.70 11.73
C GLU A 206 -2.58 -7.38 10.80
N TRP A 207 -2.84 -6.90 9.60
CA TRP A 207 -1.79 -6.45 8.68
C TRP A 207 -1.05 -5.22 9.19
N ILE A 208 -1.78 -4.22 9.70
CA ILE A 208 -1.16 -3.00 10.25
C ILE A 208 -0.31 -3.32 11.48
N SER A 209 -0.78 -4.22 12.33
CA SER A 209 0.00 -4.72 13.47
C SER A 209 1.31 -5.36 13.01
N PHE A 210 1.26 -6.19 11.97
CA PHE A 210 2.46 -6.77 11.38
C PHE A 210 3.41 -5.69 10.83
N PHE A 211 2.89 -4.70 10.13
CA PHE A 211 3.71 -3.59 9.62
C PHE A 211 4.38 -2.81 10.75
N LYS A 212 3.67 -2.57 11.84
CA LYS A 212 4.18 -1.81 12.98
C LYS A 212 5.21 -2.58 13.80
N THR A 213 4.91 -3.82 14.16
CA THR A 213 5.70 -4.61 15.09
C THR A 213 6.75 -5.50 14.42
N GLY A 214 6.51 -5.90 13.17
CA GLY A 214 7.30 -6.93 12.49
C GLY A 214 6.95 -8.36 12.92
N ASP A 215 6.01 -8.55 13.82
CA ASP A 215 5.57 -9.85 14.31
C ASP A 215 4.16 -10.20 13.83
N ILE A 216 3.90 -11.50 13.71
CA ILE A 216 2.59 -12.04 13.36
C ILE A 216 2.10 -12.85 14.57
N ASN A 217 1.04 -12.37 15.20
CA ASN A 217 0.40 -13.10 16.29
C ASN A 217 -0.13 -14.44 15.76
N PRO A 218 0.08 -15.57 16.48
CA PRO A 218 -0.43 -16.88 16.07
C PRO A 218 -1.94 -16.94 15.81
N ASP A 219 -2.72 -16.06 16.43
CA ASP A 219 -4.17 -15.99 16.30
C ASP A 219 -4.65 -15.21 15.07
N TYR A 220 -3.75 -14.56 14.35
CA TYR A 220 -4.10 -13.78 13.17
C TYR A 220 -4.52 -14.69 12.01
N LYS A 221 -5.68 -14.39 11.43
CA LYS A 221 -6.33 -15.18 10.37
C LYS A 221 -6.72 -14.35 9.15
N ALA A 222 -6.22 -13.11 9.05
CA ALA A 222 -6.50 -12.28 7.89
C ALA A 222 -6.12 -13.00 6.58
N PRO A 223 -6.80 -12.72 5.46
CA PRO A 223 -6.41 -13.23 4.17
C PRO A 223 -4.91 -13.01 3.91
N GLY A 224 -4.20 -14.03 3.45
CA GLY A 224 -2.78 -14.00 3.16
C GLY A 224 -1.83 -14.10 4.38
N MET A 225 -2.36 -14.03 5.59
CA MET A 225 -1.53 -14.02 6.81
C MET A 225 -0.81 -15.36 7.04
N GLU A 226 -1.49 -16.46 6.78
CA GLU A 226 -0.86 -17.78 6.88
C GLU A 226 0.29 -17.96 5.87
N ARG A 227 0.08 -17.48 4.65
CA ARG A 227 1.15 -17.49 3.65
C ARG A 227 2.32 -16.58 4.06
N ALA A 228 2.03 -15.43 4.67
CA ALA A 228 3.07 -14.56 5.22
C ALA A 228 3.91 -15.25 6.28
N ARG A 229 3.30 -16.03 7.21
CA ARG A 229 4.03 -16.83 8.18
C ARG A 229 4.97 -17.84 7.54
N GLN A 230 4.57 -18.43 6.43
CA GLN A 230 5.34 -19.46 5.73
C GLN A 230 6.49 -18.88 4.92
N CYS A 231 6.26 -17.78 4.18
CA CYS A 231 7.25 -17.29 3.22
C CYS A 231 8.08 -16.09 3.73
N LEU A 232 7.66 -15.40 4.78
CA LEU A 232 8.36 -14.23 5.31
C LEU A 232 9.21 -14.56 6.55
N ARG A 233 9.86 -15.73 6.57
CA ARG A 233 10.76 -16.10 7.65
C ARG A 233 12.18 -15.69 7.33
N VAL A 234 12.84 -15.05 8.29
CA VAL A 234 14.26 -14.65 8.17
C VAL A 234 15.16 -15.85 7.92
N ASP A 235 14.86 -17.00 8.53
CA ASP A 235 15.65 -18.24 8.37
C ASP A 235 15.49 -18.90 6.99
N SER A 236 14.55 -18.45 6.17
CA SER A 236 14.38 -18.91 4.78
C SER A 236 15.22 -18.15 3.76
N LEU A 237 15.85 -17.04 4.17
CA LEU A 237 16.68 -16.23 3.29
C LEU A 237 17.97 -16.94 2.90
N THR A 238 18.42 -16.74 1.66
CA THR A 238 19.76 -17.14 1.25
C THR A 238 20.79 -16.31 2.02
N LYS A 239 22.04 -16.71 1.98
CA LYS A 239 23.13 -16.00 2.66
C LYS A 239 23.28 -14.57 2.15
N GLU A 240 23.15 -14.36 0.84
CA GLU A 240 23.21 -13.05 0.20
C GLU A 240 21.99 -12.19 0.56
N GLU A 241 20.81 -12.77 0.53
CA GLU A 241 19.57 -12.11 0.93
C GLU A 241 19.61 -11.69 2.41
N TYR A 242 20.11 -12.58 3.28
CA TYR A 242 20.25 -12.28 4.71
C TYR A 242 21.19 -11.10 4.95
N ALA A 243 22.33 -11.05 4.26
CA ALA A 243 23.26 -9.93 4.38
C ALA A 243 22.63 -8.61 3.92
N SER A 244 21.89 -8.63 2.82
CA SER A 244 21.15 -7.47 2.31
C SER A 244 20.05 -7.04 3.27
N TYR A 245 19.29 -7.97 3.81
CA TYR A 245 18.25 -7.71 4.81
C TYR A 245 18.81 -7.09 6.08
N PHE A 246 19.89 -7.65 6.59
CA PHE A 246 20.56 -7.16 7.81
C PHE A 246 21.07 -5.74 7.62
N HIS A 247 21.68 -5.45 6.47
CA HIS A 247 22.10 -4.09 6.14
C HIS A 247 20.93 -3.10 6.07
N HIS A 248 19.81 -3.50 5.49
CA HIS A 248 18.59 -2.70 5.46
C HIS A 248 18.08 -2.38 6.89
N MET A 249 18.06 -3.38 7.76
CA MET A 249 17.63 -3.21 9.15
C MET A 249 18.54 -2.27 9.93
N ASP A 250 19.86 -2.36 9.74
CA ASP A 250 20.82 -1.43 10.35
C ASP A 250 20.59 0.00 9.88
N ASN A 251 20.33 0.22 8.61
CA ASN A 251 20.04 1.55 8.06
C ASN A 251 18.76 2.14 8.65
N LEU A 252 17.72 1.35 8.86
CA LEU A 252 16.47 1.81 9.48
C LEU A 252 16.71 2.25 10.94
N VAL A 253 17.49 1.50 11.69
CA VAL A 253 17.84 1.82 13.07
C VAL A 253 18.65 3.12 13.13
N TYR A 254 19.63 3.28 12.25
CA TYR A 254 20.45 4.49 12.16
C TYR A 254 19.61 5.73 11.84
N ALA A 255 18.73 5.65 10.84
CA ALA A 255 17.87 6.74 10.45
C ALA A 255 16.92 7.16 11.60
N ARG A 256 16.37 6.19 12.32
CA ARG A 256 15.51 6.45 13.49
C ARG A 256 16.26 7.15 14.62
N SER A 257 17.44 6.67 14.95
CA SER A 257 18.29 7.30 15.98
C SER A 257 18.71 8.71 15.61
N ALA A 258 19.01 8.98 14.34
CA ALA A 258 19.33 10.32 13.85
C ALA A 258 18.15 11.28 13.96
N LEU A 259 16.93 10.82 13.68
CA LEU A 259 15.70 11.60 13.84
C LEU A 259 15.41 11.92 15.30
N GLU A 260 15.52 10.94 16.20
CA GLU A 260 15.35 11.15 17.65
C GLU A 260 16.35 12.17 18.19
N SER A 261 17.63 12.05 17.81
CA SER A 261 18.68 13.00 18.19
C SER A 261 18.48 14.41 17.61
N ALA A 262 17.92 14.52 16.40
CA ALA A 262 17.61 15.82 15.81
C ALA A 262 16.42 16.48 16.52
N PHE A 263 15.42 15.69 16.93
CA PHE A 263 14.26 16.16 17.69
C PHE A 263 14.65 16.66 19.08
N GLU A 264 15.51 15.91 19.79
CA GLU A 264 16.02 16.32 21.11
C GLU A 264 16.86 17.60 21.03
N ARG A 265 17.59 17.83 19.93
CA ARG A 265 18.39 19.07 19.74
C ARG A 265 17.57 20.26 19.29
N GLY A 266 16.35 20.04 18.78
CA GLY A 266 15.42 21.09 18.35
C GLY A 266 14.56 21.66 19.50
N MET A 267 14.65 21.09 20.69
CA MET A 267 14.05 21.61 21.91
C MET A 267 15.08 22.38 22.74
#